data_dc668865ae733ee5d553853ecb028c07
#
_entry.id   dc668865ae733ee5d553853ecb028c07
#
_cell.length_a   1.000
_cell.length_b   1.000
_cell.length_c   1.000
_cell.angle_alpha   90.00
_cell.angle_beta   90.00
_cell.angle_gamma   90.00
#
_symmetry.space_group_name_H-M   'P 1'
#
loop_
_entity.id
_entity.type
_entity.pdbx_description
1 polymer ?
#
loop_
_entity_poly.entity_id
_entity_poly.type
_entity_poly.pdbx_seq_one_letter_code
_entity_poly.pdbx_strand_id
1 'polypeptide(L)'
;MRSTALAELPVGVVVERRRAKSIWAEFLWRPVSVFAGKAAAEPWTLLDTQAETSLFYAGQATIELHRTATSYYRDNLTSAAPKLWVALRPTESSDRPYELLAVTADPAEGEAFTDAGRNLVETVPMPHDIVEAVGRFVAKHHVEQPFIKRERKPAEARRVLRGVGQGSE
;
A
#
# COMPACT_ATOMS: atom_id res chain seq x y z
N MET A 1 7.53 -14.48 14.83
CA MET A 1 7.67 -14.80 13.40
C MET A 1 8.73 -13.91 12.80
N ARG A 2 9.69 -14.48 12.13
CA ARG A 2 10.67 -13.67 11.41
C ARG A 2 10.03 -13.16 10.13
N SER A 3 10.18 -11.86 9.89
CA SER A 3 9.76 -11.26 8.61
C SER A 3 10.57 -11.87 7.46
N THR A 4 9.91 -12.12 6.33
CA THR A 4 10.56 -12.54 5.10
C THR A 4 11.03 -11.35 4.25
N ALA A 5 10.87 -10.14 4.76
CA ALA A 5 11.27 -8.94 4.07
C ALA A 5 12.79 -8.88 3.90
N LEU A 6 13.24 -8.46 2.72
CA LEU A 6 14.66 -8.23 2.44
C LEU A 6 15.09 -6.83 2.84
N ALA A 7 14.17 -5.91 2.95
CA ALA A 7 14.42 -4.56 3.44
C ALA A 7 13.23 -4.06 4.23
N GLU A 8 13.49 -3.19 5.18
CA GLU A 8 12.47 -2.61 6.04
C GLU A 8 12.68 -1.11 6.12
N LEU A 9 11.64 -0.34 5.89
CA LEU A 9 11.67 1.12 5.95
C LEU A 9 10.76 1.57 7.09
N PRO A 10 11.32 2.04 8.21
CA PRO A 10 10.47 2.60 9.28
C PRO A 10 9.86 3.92 8.84
N VAL A 11 8.57 4.08 9.15
CA VAL A 11 7.82 5.28 8.78
C VAL A 11 6.91 5.69 9.92
N GLY A 12 6.57 6.98 9.93
CA GLY A 12 5.50 7.51 10.77
C GLY A 12 4.31 7.89 9.93
N VAL A 13 3.12 7.87 10.53
CA VAL A 13 1.87 8.14 9.83
C VAL A 13 1.13 9.29 10.51
N VAL A 14 0.65 10.22 9.70
CA VAL A 14 -0.20 11.33 10.16
C VAL A 14 -1.63 11.07 9.69
N VAL A 15 -2.55 11.18 10.62
CA VAL A 15 -3.98 10.97 10.37
C VAL A 15 -4.73 12.26 10.67
N GLU A 16 -5.65 12.62 9.79
CA GLU A 16 -6.52 13.76 9.94
C GLU A 16 -7.84 13.32 10.57
N ARG A 17 -8.30 14.10 11.55
CA ARG A 17 -9.66 14.01 12.06
C ARG A 17 -10.37 15.29 11.66
N ARG A 18 -11.45 15.17 10.96
CA ARG A 18 -12.28 16.30 10.54
C ARG A 18 -13.66 16.18 11.17
N ARG A 19 -14.21 17.28 11.65
CA ARG A 19 -15.58 17.27 12.16
C ARG A 19 -16.54 16.96 10.99
N ALA A 20 -17.36 15.94 11.18
CA ALA A 20 -18.33 15.51 10.17
C ALA A 20 -19.56 16.42 10.22
N LYS A 21 -20.13 16.71 9.05
CA LYS A 21 -21.41 17.40 8.92
C LYS A 21 -22.57 16.41 8.86
N SER A 22 -22.46 15.32 9.61
CA SER A 22 -23.42 14.22 9.61
C SER A 22 -23.95 13.99 11.01
N ILE A 23 -25.23 13.66 11.09
CA ILE A 23 -25.84 13.24 12.37
C ILE A 23 -25.40 11.84 12.78
N TRP A 24 -24.78 11.08 11.86
CA TRP A 24 -24.43 9.69 12.11
C TRP A 24 -23.00 9.50 12.61
N ALA A 25 -22.15 10.49 12.40
CA ALA A 25 -20.77 10.43 12.85
C ALA A 25 -20.31 11.82 13.28
N GLU A 26 -19.61 11.90 14.41
CA GLU A 26 -19.06 13.16 14.90
C GLU A 26 -17.81 13.57 14.12
N PHE A 27 -16.98 12.61 13.75
CA PHE A 27 -15.71 12.84 13.07
C PHE A 27 -15.51 11.91 11.89
N LEU A 28 -14.78 12.43 10.90
CA LEU A 28 -14.24 11.65 9.79
C LEU A 28 -12.75 11.56 9.96
N TRP A 29 -12.19 10.37 9.75
CA TRP A 29 -10.78 10.06 9.93
C TRP A 29 -10.18 9.59 8.63
N ARG A 30 -8.98 10.06 8.30
CA ARG A 30 -8.25 9.55 7.15
C ARG A 30 -6.75 9.74 7.30
N PRO A 31 -5.93 8.80 6.84
CA PRO A 31 -4.50 9.03 6.71
C PRO A 31 -4.25 10.15 5.69
N VAL A 32 -3.32 11.04 5.97
CA VAL A 32 -3.00 12.16 5.07
C VAL A 32 -1.55 12.19 4.66
N SER A 33 -0.64 11.68 5.48
CA SER A 33 0.77 11.64 5.09
C SER A 33 1.54 10.54 5.80
N VAL A 34 2.63 10.14 5.16
CA VAL A 34 3.61 9.21 5.71
C VAL A 34 4.97 9.89 5.60
N PHE A 35 5.80 9.77 6.61
CA PHE A 35 7.17 10.28 6.59
C PHE A 35 8.16 9.18 6.97
N ALA A 36 9.37 9.25 6.41
CA ALA A 36 10.41 8.27 6.71
C ALA A 36 10.97 8.49 8.11
N GLY A 37 11.33 7.41 8.78
CA GLY A 37 11.98 7.45 10.08
C GLY A 37 11.02 7.31 11.23
N LYS A 38 11.52 7.61 12.42
CA LYS A 38 10.78 7.49 13.68
C LYS A 38 10.56 8.86 14.29
N ALA A 39 9.36 9.12 14.75
CA ALA A 39 9.07 10.28 15.56
C ALA A 39 9.25 9.94 17.05
N ALA A 40 9.73 10.91 17.82
CA ALA A 40 9.87 10.76 19.28
C ALA A 40 8.56 11.14 19.97
N ALA A 41 7.47 10.53 19.55
CA ALA A 41 6.14 10.83 20.08
C ALA A 41 5.36 9.54 20.28
N GLU A 42 4.44 9.56 21.24
CA GLU A 42 3.54 8.45 21.45
C GLU A 42 2.46 8.41 20.36
N PRO A 43 1.96 7.21 20.00
CA PRO A 43 0.85 7.12 19.06
C PRO A 43 -0.33 7.99 19.49
N TRP A 44 -0.94 8.63 18.52
CA TRP A 44 -2.11 9.49 18.65
C TRP A 44 -1.83 10.80 19.39
N THR A 45 -0.57 11.23 19.39
CA THR A 45 -0.22 12.57 19.83
C THR A 45 -0.82 13.61 18.88
N LEU A 46 -1.51 14.61 19.43
CA LEU A 46 -2.03 15.72 18.65
C LEU A 46 -0.87 16.57 18.13
N LEU A 47 -0.82 16.78 16.82
CA LEU A 47 0.23 17.56 16.17
C LEU A 47 -0.20 18.98 15.89
N ASP A 48 -1.45 19.19 15.47
CA ASP A 48 -1.95 20.49 15.09
C ASP A 48 -3.47 20.48 15.08
N THR A 49 -4.06 21.65 15.34
CA THR A 49 -5.50 21.85 15.26
C THR A 49 -5.77 23.16 14.55
N GLN A 50 -6.55 23.11 13.49
CA GLN A 50 -7.00 24.29 12.76
C GLN A 50 -8.48 24.17 12.43
N ALA A 51 -9.29 25.11 12.95
CA ALA A 51 -10.73 25.09 12.74
C ALA A 51 -11.35 23.75 13.11
N GLU A 52 -11.92 23.03 12.15
CA GLU A 52 -12.61 21.75 12.37
C GLU A 52 -11.72 20.54 12.11
N THR A 53 -10.43 20.76 11.84
CA THR A 53 -9.48 19.72 11.46
C THR A 53 -8.38 19.59 12.48
N SER A 54 -8.09 18.35 12.90
CA SER A 54 -6.97 18.03 13.77
C SER A 54 -6.09 16.99 13.11
N LEU A 55 -4.77 17.12 13.33
CA LEU A 55 -3.79 16.18 12.84
C LEU A 55 -3.17 15.44 14.01
N PHE A 56 -3.08 14.12 13.88
CA PHE A 56 -2.50 13.25 14.90
C PHE A 56 -1.36 12.43 14.31
N TYR A 57 -0.35 12.19 15.14
CA TYR A 57 0.64 11.18 14.84
C TYR A 57 0.05 9.83 15.22
N ALA A 58 -0.31 9.03 14.22
CA ALA A 58 -0.99 7.76 14.48
C ALA A 58 -0.04 6.67 15.01
N GLY A 59 1.26 6.84 14.79
CA GLY A 59 2.25 5.88 15.26
C GLY A 59 3.24 5.51 14.18
N GLN A 60 4.01 4.48 14.49
CA GLN A 60 5.07 3.97 13.63
C GLN A 60 4.63 2.69 12.96
N ALA A 61 5.03 2.54 11.71
CA ALA A 61 4.89 1.29 10.96
C ALA A 61 6.20 1.00 10.24
N THR A 62 6.30 -0.18 9.66
CA THR A 62 7.45 -0.56 8.86
C THR A 62 6.94 -0.99 7.48
N ILE A 63 7.45 -0.33 6.44
CA ILE A 63 7.20 -0.78 5.07
C ILE A 63 8.15 -1.94 4.81
N GLU A 64 7.62 -3.12 4.62
CA GLU A 64 8.40 -4.30 4.30
C GLU A 64 8.52 -4.43 2.79
N LEU A 65 9.73 -4.66 2.29
CA LEU A 65 10.00 -4.86 0.89
C LEU A 65 10.42 -6.30 0.62
N HIS A 66 9.68 -6.94 -0.28
CA HIS A 66 9.85 -8.36 -0.61
C HIS A 66 10.26 -8.52 -2.07
N ARG A 67 11.19 -9.46 -2.32
CA ARG A 67 11.64 -9.74 -3.69
C ARG A 67 10.50 -10.15 -4.61
N THR A 68 9.55 -10.89 -4.07
CA THR A 68 8.40 -11.39 -4.85
C THR A 68 7.42 -10.31 -5.28
N ALA A 69 7.52 -9.11 -4.70
CA ALA A 69 6.62 -8.01 -5.01
C ALA A 69 7.26 -6.89 -5.84
N THR A 70 8.47 -7.09 -6.36
CA THR A 70 9.20 -6.03 -7.08
C THR A 70 8.46 -5.53 -8.32
N SER A 71 7.70 -6.37 -9.01
CA SER A 71 6.92 -5.93 -10.16
C SER A 71 5.80 -4.96 -9.73
N TYR A 72 5.17 -5.21 -8.59
CA TYR A 72 4.14 -4.32 -8.06
C TYR A 72 4.72 -2.99 -7.61
N TYR A 73 5.89 -3.00 -6.97
CA TYR A 73 6.57 -1.76 -6.59
C TYR A 73 6.94 -0.94 -7.82
N ARG A 74 7.45 -1.60 -8.86
CA ARG A 74 7.81 -0.93 -10.11
C ARG A 74 6.58 -0.28 -10.75
N ASP A 75 5.47 -0.99 -10.80
CA ASP A 75 4.23 -0.45 -11.37
C ASP A 75 3.77 0.78 -10.58
N ASN A 76 3.86 0.74 -9.27
CA ASN A 76 3.54 1.89 -8.42
C ASN A 76 4.47 3.07 -8.72
N LEU A 77 5.78 2.83 -8.75
CA LEU A 77 6.78 3.88 -8.99
C LEU A 77 6.66 4.52 -10.37
N THR A 78 6.23 3.77 -11.38
CA THR A 78 6.09 4.27 -12.74
C THR A 78 4.71 4.88 -13.01
N SER A 79 3.81 4.83 -12.04
CA SER A 79 2.52 5.50 -12.15
C SER A 79 2.70 7.02 -12.12
N ALA A 80 1.66 7.74 -12.53
CA ALA A 80 1.70 9.21 -12.53
C ALA A 80 1.92 9.79 -11.13
N ALA A 81 1.47 9.09 -10.09
CA ALA A 81 1.59 9.52 -8.70
C ALA A 81 1.83 8.31 -7.81
N PRO A 82 3.09 7.98 -7.51
CA PRO A 82 3.41 6.89 -6.58
C PRO A 82 2.75 7.10 -5.22
N LYS A 83 2.23 6.02 -4.66
CA LYS A 83 1.40 6.06 -3.44
C LYS A 83 1.84 5.03 -2.43
N LEU A 84 1.43 5.28 -1.18
CA LEU A 84 1.48 4.29 -0.12
C LEU A 84 0.04 4.02 0.33
N TRP A 85 -0.25 2.77 0.62
CA TRP A 85 -1.53 2.38 1.22
C TRP A 85 -1.34 2.34 2.72
N VAL A 86 -2.21 3.06 3.43
CA VAL A 86 -2.23 3.10 4.89
C VAL A 86 -3.51 2.43 5.36
N ALA A 87 -3.35 1.42 6.19
CA ALA A 87 -4.49 0.69 6.76
C ALA A 87 -4.62 1.02 8.24
N LEU A 88 -5.81 1.44 8.64
CA LEU A 88 -6.18 1.69 10.02
C LEU A 88 -7.21 0.64 10.41
N ARG A 89 -7.05 0.07 11.60
CA ARG A 89 -7.98 -0.92 12.12
C ARG A 89 -8.88 -0.27 13.17
N PRO A 90 -10.21 -0.45 13.09
CA PRO A 90 -11.10 0.09 14.11
C PRO A 90 -10.82 -0.51 15.49
N THR A 91 -10.93 0.32 16.51
CA THR A 91 -10.85 -0.11 17.90
C THR A 91 -12.20 0.13 18.58
N GLU A 92 -12.36 -0.37 19.79
CA GLU A 92 -13.57 -0.11 20.57
C GLU A 92 -13.46 1.14 21.43
N SER A 93 -12.30 1.80 21.41
CA SER A 93 -12.08 3.03 22.18
C SER A 93 -12.71 4.23 21.48
N SER A 94 -13.45 5.05 22.21
CA SER A 94 -14.01 6.29 21.67
C SER A 94 -12.95 7.37 21.49
N ASP A 95 -11.88 7.35 22.29
CA ASP A 95 -10.80 8.34 22.20
C ASP A 95 -9.84 8.05 21.07
N ARG A 96 -9.64 6.78 20.79
CA ARG A 96 -8.74 6.31 19.72
C ARG A 96 -9.49 5.28 18.89
N PRO A 97 -10.38 5.74 17.99
CA PRO A 97 -11.24 4.80 17.27
C PRO A 97 -10.52 3.94 16.26
N TYR A 98 -9.26 4.25 15.97
CA TYR A 98 -8.42 3.48 15.05
C TYR A 98 -7.04 3.25 15.64
N GLU A 99 -6.42 2.17 15.22
CA GLU A 99 -4.99 1.94 15.42
C GLU A 99 -4.33 1.72 14.07
N LEU A 100 -3.05 2.07 13.97
CA LEU A 100 -2.29 1.88 12.74
C LEU A 100 -2.02 0.39 12.54
N LEU A 101 -2.53 -0.16 11.44
CA LEU A 101 -2.35 -1.58 11.13
C LEU A 101 -1.11 -1.80 10.26
N ALA A 102 -0.98 -1.06 9.17
CA ALA A 102 0.09 -1.28 8.22
C ALA A 102 0.25 -0.13 7.24
N VAL A 103 1.44 -0.04 6.66
CA VAL A 103 1.74 0.82 5.52
C VAL A 103 2.45 -0.06 4.48
N THR A 104 2.00 0.00 3.24
CA THR A 104 2.60 -0.80 2.17
C THR A 104 2.76 -0.01 0.88
N ALA A 105 3.80 -0.34 0.13
CA ALA A 105 4.04 0.18 -1.22
C ALA A 105 3.50 -0.77 -2.30
N ASP A 106 2.97 -1.93 -1.90
CA ASP A 106 2.44 -2.95 -2.79
C ASP A 106 0.93 -2.74 -2.98
N PRO A 107 0.48 -2.38 -4.18
CA PRO A 107 -0.95 -2.18 -4.44
C PRO A 107 -1.81 -3.41 -4.13
N ALA A 108 -1.28 -4.60 -4.40
CA ALA A 108 -2.02 -5.84 -4.14
C ALA A 108 -2.24 -6.06 -2.64
N GLU A 109 -1.23 -5.77 -1.82
CA GLU A 109 -1.35 -5.84 -0.37
C GLU A 109 -2.33 -4.78 0.15
N GLY A 110 -2.27 -3.57 -0.42
CA GLY A 110 -3.19 -2.50 -0.07
C GLY A 110 -4.64 -2.88 -0.33
N GLU A 111 -4.91 -3.47 -1.48
CA GLU A 111 -6.24 -3.98 -1.82
C GLU A 111 -6.69 -5.08 -0.85
N ALA A 112 -5.76 -5.97 -0.47
CA ALA A 112 -6.07 -7.04 0.47
C ALA A 112 -6.51 -6.50 1.84
N PHE A 113 -5.91 -5.41 2.31
CA PHE A 113 -6.35 -4.78 3.55
C PHE A 113 -7.77 -4.22 3.45
N THR A 114 -8.14 -3.71 2.28
CA THR A 114 -9.49 -3.20 2.04
C THR A 114 -10.51 -4.34 2.10
N ASP A 115 -10.16 -5.49 1.56
CA ASP A 115 -11.05 -6.65 1.50
C ASP A 115 -11.15 -7.39 2.85
N ALA A 116 -10.23 -7.17 3.76
CA ALA A 116 -10.11 -7.92 5.01
C ALA A 116 -11.01 -7.41 6.14
N GLY A 117 -12.16 -6.86 5.84
CA GLY A 117 -13.15 -6.46 6.84
C GLY A 117 -13.33 -4.96 6.98
N ARG A 118 -13.36 -4.44 8.22
CA ARG A 118 -13.74 -3.05 8.49
C ARG A 118 -12.58 -2.07 8.55
N ASN A 119 -11.45 -2.42 7.96
CA ASN A 119 -10.29 -1.52 7.94
C ASN A 119 -10.59 -0.27 7.12
N LEU A 120 -10.07 0.85 7.58
CA LEU A 120 -10.04 2.09 6.82
C LEU A 120 -8.72 2.10 6.05
N VAL A 121 -8.78 2.02 4.74
CA VAL A 121 -7.59 2.01 3.88
C VAL A 121 -7.66 3.19 2.92
N GLU A 122 -6.63 4.01 2.96
CA GLU A 122 -6.49 5.17 2.08
C GLU A 122 -5.09 5.21 1.49
N THR A 123 -4.98 5.81 0.32
CA THR A 123 -3.68 6.06 -0.27
C THR A 123 -3.20 7.46 0.08
N VAL A 124 -1.90 7.59 0.27
CA VAL A 124 -1.23 8.88 0.46
C VAL A 124 -0.07 8.97 -0.53
N PRO A 125 0.37 10.17 -0.91
CA PRO A 125 1.52 10.31 -1.78
C PRO A 125 2.75 9.66 -1.15
N MET A 126 3.55 8.97 -1.98
CA MET A 126 4.81 8.39 -1.52
C MET A 126 5.84 9.51 -1.41
N PRO A 127 6.44 9.73 -0.23
CA PRO A 127 7.50 10.74 -0.09
C PRO A 127 8.69 10.42 -0.98
N HIS A 128 9.40 11.46 -1.42
CA HIS A 128 10.51 11.32 -2.35
C HIS A 128 11.62 10.38 -1.85
N ASP A 129 11.97 10.47 -0.57
CA ASP A 129 12.99 9.61 0.03
C ASP A 129 12.56 8.14 0.04
N ILE A 130 11.27 7.87 0.20
CA ILE A 130 10.73 6.52 0.12
C ILE A 130 10.69 6.05 -1.33
N VAL A 131 10.33 6.93 -2.27
CA VAL A 131 10.41 6.62 -3.72
C VAL A 131 11.83 6.17 -4.07
N GLU A 132 12.84 6.89 -3.60
CA GLU A 132 14.23 6.53 -3.86
C GLU A 132 14.61 5.18 -3.24
N ALA A 133 14.20 4.94 -2.00
CA ALA A 133 14.51 3.69 -1.31
C ALA A 133 13.85 2.49 -1.98
N VAL A 134 12.59 2.60 -2.35
CA VAL A 134 11.86 1.54 -3.06
C VAL A 134 12.47 1.33 -4.44
N GLY A 135 12.83 2.42 -5.13
CA GLY A 135 13.47 2.36 -6.44
C GLY A 135 14.80 1.62 -6.40
N ARG A 136 15.63 1.88 -5.39
CA ARG A 136 16.89 1.17 -5.20
C ARG A 136 16.66 -0.32 -4.95
N PHE A 137 15.65 -0.65 -4.15
CA PHE A 137 15.29 -2.04 -3.88
C PHE A 137 14.87 -2.76 -5.17
N VAL A 138 14.03 -2.12 -5.98
CA VAL A 138 13.58 -2.70 -7.26
C VAL A 138 14.77 -2.90 -8.19
N ALA A 139 15.65 -1.89 -8.31
CA ALA A 139 16.83 -1.98 -9.17
C ALA A 139 17.74 -3.14 -8.77
N LYS A 140 17.87 -3.40 -7.47
CA LYS A 140 18.75 -4.45 -6.95
C LYS A 140 18.14 -5.84 -7.04
N HIS A 141 16.84 -5.98 -6.84
CA HIS A 141 16.20 -7.29 -6.63
C HIS A 141 15.22 -7.69 -7.72
N HIS A 142 14.80 -6.77 -8.59
CA HIS A 142 13.88 -7.12 -9.64
C HIS A 142 14.62 -7.86 -10.75
N VAL A 143 14.26 -9.11 -10.92
CA VAL A 143 14.72 -9.91 -12.05
C VAL A 143 13.54 -9.99 -13.00
N GLU A 144 13.69 -9.39 -14.19
CA GLU A 144 12.70 -9.58 -15.23
C GLU A 144 12.69 -11.04 -15.60
N GLN A 145 11.63 -11.70 -15.23
CA GLN A 145 11.44 -13.06 -15.72
C GLN A 145 11.25 -12.97 -17.21
N PRO A 146 12.01 -13.79 -17.99
CA PRO A 146 11.78 -13.84 -19.41
C PRO A 146 10.30 -14.14 -19.61
N PHE A 147 9.71 -13.33 -20.41
CA PHE A 147 8.28 -13.29 -20.57
C PHE A 147 7.73 -14.65 -20.97
N ILE A 148 6.81 -15.18 -20.17
CA ILE A 148 6.24 -16.51 -20.35
C ILE A 148 5.14 -16.53 -21.43
N LYS A 149 5.23 -15.70 -22.45
CA LYS A 149 4.42 -15.78 -23.65
C LYS A 149 4.52 -17.14 -24.36
N ARG A 150 5.65 -17.79 -24.16
CA ARG A 150 5.89 -19.12 -24.74
C ARG A 150 4.88 -20.17 -24.31
N GLU A 151 4.23 -20.00 -23.15
CA GLU A 151 3.25 -20.97 -22.69
C GLU A 151 1.89 -20.79 -23.33
N ARG A 152 1.56 -19.56 -23.72
CA ARG A 152 0.30 -19.29 -24.40
C ARG A 152 0.35 -19.54 -25.89
N LYS A 153 1.45 -19.15 -26.53
CA LYS A 153 1.61 -19.31 -27.96
C LYS A 153 1.57 -20.78 -28.45
N PRO A 154 2.24 -21.72 -27.77
CA PRO A 154 2.14 -23.11 -28.20
C PRO A 154 0.71 -23.67 -28.13
N ALA A 155 -0.04 -23.28 -27.09
CA ALA A 155 -1.43 -23.74 -26.98
C ALA A 155 -2.33 -23.14 -28.06
N GLU A 156 -2.15 -21.87 -28.38
CA GLU A 156 -2.87 -21.21 -29.46
C GLU A 156 -2.49 -21.75 -30.82
N ALA A 157 -1.21 -21.95 -31.05
CA ALA A 157 -0.72 -22.56 -32.29
C ALA A 157 -1.27 -23.97 -32.50
N ARG A 158 -1.38 -24.76 -31.43
CA ARG A 158 -1.97 -26.10 -31.50
C ARG A 158 -3.45 -26.05 -31.87
N ARG A 159 -4.19 -25.06 -31.32
CA ARG A 159 -5.60 -24.89 -31.67
C ARG A 159 -5.79 -24.56 -33.14
N VAL A 160 -4.98 -23.67 -33.66
CA VAL A 160 -5.03 -23.25 -35.06
C VAL A 160 -4.71 -24.41 -35.97
N LEU A 161 -3.67 -25.19 -35.64
CA LEU A 161 -3.29 -26.37 -36.45
C LEU A 161 -4.37 -27.44 -36.44
N ARG A 162 -5.06 -27.63 -35.31
CA ARG A 162 -6.17 -28.59 -35.26
C ARG A 162 -7.35 -28.14 -36.10
N GLY A 163 -7.63 -26.83 -36.09
CA GLY A 163 -8.67 -26.25 -36.90
C GLY A 163 -8.42 -26.42 -38.40
N VAL A 164 -7.18 -26.23 -38.81
CA VAL A 164 -6.77 -26.43 -40.23
C VAL A 164 -6.83 -27.91 -40.64
N GLY A 165 -6.47 -28.79 -39.72
CA GLY A 165 -6.51 -30.23 -40.00
C GLY A 165 -7.91 -30.77 -40.21
N GLN A 166 -8.90 -30.17 -39.58
CA GLN A 166 -10.29 -30.59 -39.73
C GLN A 166 -10.95 -29.99 -40.98
N GLY A 167 -10.37 -28.99 -41.57
CA GLY A 167 -10.91 -28.38 -42.78
C GLY A 167 -10.44 -28.98 -44.07
N SER A 168 -9.61 -30.00 -44.02
CA SER A 168 -9.04 -30.60 -45.21
C SER A 168 -9.72 -31.90 -45.65
N GLU A 169 -10.81 -32.26 -45.04
CA GLU A 169 -11.67 -33.36 -45.49
C GLU A 169 -12.89 -32.76 -46.21
#